data_78740ca836118d53b3af67f773e285f1
#
_entry.id   78740ca836118d53b3af67f773e285f1
#
_cell.length_a   1.000
_cell.length_b   1.000
_cell.length_c   1.000
_cell.angle_alpha   90.00
_cell.angle_beta   90.00
_cell.angle_gamma   90.00
#
_symmetry.space_group_name_H-M   'P 1'
#
loop_
_entity.id
_entity.type
_entity.pdbx_description
1 polymer ?
#
loop_
_entity_poly.entity_id
_entity_poly.type
_entity_poly.pdbx_seq_one_letter_code
_entity_poly.pdbx_strand_id
1 'polypeptide(L)'
;MYQGIESGKDIWCRHDIPFDNTASVCTIGMVNVGDSFAAIKKLCFDEKKYTLQELYDALEADWVGYNQMRKDFLDAPKFGNNIPYVDEIVARCYKMFTDFVPTLGTITGGTTVPCGM
;
A
#
# COMPACT_ATOMS: atom_id res chain seq x y z
N MET A 1 33.30 7.71 5.68
CA MET A 1 32.47 8.25 6.80
C MET A 1 32.92 9.68 7.02
N TYR A 2 32.30 10.60 6.33
CA TYR A 2 32.61 12.02 6.49
C TYR A 2 31.98 12.56 7.78
N GLN A 3 32.75 13.32 8.54
CA GLN A 3 32.34 14.16 9.69
C GLN A 3 31.61 13.48 10.86
N GLY A 4 31.72 12.17 10.98
CA GLY A 4 30.99 11.45 12.02
C GLY A 4 31.49 11.68 13.44
N ILE A 5 32.79 11.80 13.61
CA ILE A 5 33.41 12.03 14.91
C ILE A 5 33.35 13.51 15.28
N GLU A 6 33.50 14.39 14.29
CA GLU A 6 33.51 15.85 14.49
C GLU A 6 32.11 16.40 14.80
N SER A 7 31.06 15.83 14.24
CA SER A 7 29.67 16.27 14.48
C SER A 7 29.07 15.74 15.77
N GLY A 8 29.62 14.65 16.33
CA GLY A 8 29.07 13.97 17.51
C GLY A 8 27.67 13.39 17.34
N LYS A 9 27.19 13.28 16.09
CA LYS A 9 25.84 12.79 15.76
C LYS A 9 25.86 11.33 15.40
N ASP A 10 24.76 10.63 15.73
CA ASP A 10 24.51 9.27 15.27
C ASP A 10 24.45 9.18 13.76
N ILE A 11 24.81 8.02 13.21
CA ILE A 11 24.82 7.77 11.76
C ILE A 11 23.44 8.02 11.10
N TRP A 12 22.36 7.78 11.83
CA TRP A 12 21.00 8.02 11.37
C TRP A 12 20.56 9.49 11.47
N CYS A 13 21.33 10.30 12.22
CA CYS A 13 21.09 11.72 12.40
C CYS A 13 22.08 12.60 11.64
N ARG A 14 22.92 11.98 10.79
CA ARG A 14 23.91 12.70 9.98
C ARG A 14 23.33 13.09 8.65
N HIS A 15 23.03 14.36 8.52
CA HIS A 15 22.67 14.98 7.24
C HIS A 15 23.80 15.89 6.75
N ASP A 16 25.03 15.38 6.81
CA ASP A 16 26.23 16.12 6.42
C ASP A 16 26.51 16.05 4.92
N ILE A 17 25.64 15.35 4.16
CA ILE A 17 25.67 15.36 2.71
C ILE A 17 24.73 16.47 2.25
N PRO A 18 25.24 17.54 1.60
CA PRO A 18 24.42 18.72 1.22
C PRO A 18 23.23 18.43 0.33
N PHE A 19 23.08 17.20 -0.14
CA PHE A 19 22.08 16.79 -1.14
C PHE A 19 21.09 15.74 -0.65
N ASP A 20 21.21 15.23 0.58
CA ASP A 20 20.38 14.11 1.01
C ASP A 20 19.74 14.34 2.38
N ASN A 21 18.78 15.26 2.40
CA ASN A 21 17.84 15.40 3.52
C ASN A 21 16.50 14.75 3.18
N THR A 22 16.52 13.72 2.34
CA THR A 22 15.33 12.97 1.94
C THR A 22 15.22 11.67 2.69
N ALA A 23 13.99 11.29 3.04
CA ALA A 23 13.67 9.96 3.54
C ALA A 23 12.76 9.26 2.54
N SER A 24 13.09 8.02 2.18
CA SER A 24 12.21 7.19 1.35
C SER A 24 11.17 6.49 2.21
N VAL A 25 9.90 6.61 1.83
CA VAL A 25 8.82 5.82 2.39
C VAL A 25 8.45 4.75 1.37
N CYS A 26 8.83 3.52 1.66
CA CYS A 26 8.55 2.39 0.78
C CYS A 26 7.18 1.78 1.08
N THR A 27 6.40 1.52 0.03
CA THR A 27 5.19 0.70 0.12
C THR A 27 5.42 -0.67 -0.48
N ILE A 28 5.01 -1.69 0.24
CA ILE A 28 5.05 -3.08 -0.20
C ILE A 28 3.62 -3.61 -0.24
N GLY A 29 3.25 -4.33 -1.31
CA GLY A 29 1.94 -4.96 -1.41
C GLY A 29 0.79 -4.04 -1.83
N MET A 30 1.05 -2.88 -2.43
CA MET A 30 0.02 -1.96 -2.91
C MET A 30 -0.87 -2.61 -3.98
N VAL A 31 -0.30 -3.48 -4.81
CA VAL A 31 -1.07 -4.27 -5.79
C VAL A 31 -2.05 -5.21 -5.08
N ASN A 32 -1.62 -5.87 -4.00
CA ASN A 32 -2.51 -6.75 -3.22
C ASN A 32 -3.68 -5.96 -2.60
N VAL A 33 -3.42 -4.73 -2.15
CA VAL A 33 -4.47 -3.83 -1.65
C VAL A 33 -5.46 -3.48 -2.77
N GLY A 34 -4.95 -3.13 -3.96
CA GLY A 34 -5.78 -2.84 -5.12
C GLY A 34 -6.62 -4.03 -5.58
N ASP A 35 -6.04 -5.22 -5.63
CA ASP A 35 -6.74 -6.47 -5.96
C ASP A 35 -7.84 -6.79 -4.93
N SER A 36 -7.55 -6.55 -3.65
CA SER A 36 -8.54 -6.75 -2.58
C SER A 36 -9.72 -5.79 -2.73
N PHE A 37 -9.46 -4.49 -2.99
CA PHE A 37 -10.52 -3.53 -3.25
C PHE A 37 -11.32 -3.86 -4.51
N ALA A 38 -10.66 -4.35 -5.58
CA ALA A 38 -11.33 -4.78 -6.80
C ALA A 38 -12.27 -5.96 -6.54
N ALA A 39 -11.83 -6.96 -5.78
CA ALA A 39 -12.64 -8.10 -5.40
C ALA A 39 -13.84 -7.69 -4.51
N ILE A 40 -13.61 -6.86 -3.50
CA ILE A 40 -14.68 -6.34 -2.62
C ILE A 40 -15.69 -5.54 -3.45
N LYS A 41 -15.23 -4.61 -4.28
CA LYS A 41 -16.10 -3.82 -5.13
C LYS A 41 -16.97 -4.72 -6.00
N LYS A 42 -16.38 -5.68 -6.69
CA LYS A 42 -17.11 -6.60 -7.57
C LYS A 42 -18.12 -7.43 -6.80
N LEU A 43 -17.68 -8.16 -5.77
CA LEU A 43 -18.52 -9.19 -5.13
C LEU A 43 -19.51 -8.60 -4.11
N CYS A 44 -19.15 -7.51 -3.43
CA CYS A 44 -20.01 -6.94 -2.39
C CYS A 44 -20.86 -5.78 -2.90
N PHE A 45 -20.37 -4.96 -3.85
CA PHE A 45 -21.09 -3.77 -4.29
C PHE A 45 -21.76 -3.92 -5.66
N ASP A 46 -21.05 -4.46 -6.65
CA ASP A 46 -21.56 -4.57 -8.02
C ASP A 46 -22.49 -5.79 -8.16
N GLU A 47 -22.02 -6.98 -7.80
CA GLU A 47 -22.78 -8.24 -7.88
C GLU A 47 -23.69 -8.48 -6.66
N LYS A 48 -23.38 -7.83 -5.53
CA LYS A 48 -24.08 -7.98 -4.24
C LYS A 48 -24.21 -9.46 -3.82
N LYS A 49 -23.21 -10.25 -4.16
CA LYS A 49 -23.17 -11.68 -3.85
C LYS A 49 -22.92 -11.93 -2.36
N TYR A 50 -22.12 -11.05 -1.74
CA TYR A 50 -21.78 -11.10 -0.32
C TYR A 50 -21.91 -9.73 0.29
N THR A 51 -22.21 -9.69 1.58
CA THR A 51 -22.18 -8.46 2.38
C THR A 51 -20.79 -8.23 2.96
N LEU A 52 -20.49 -6.98 3.33
CA LEU A 52 -19.24 -6.68 4.04
C LEU A 52 -19.17 -7.37 5.40
N GLN A 53 -20.31 -7.58 6.06
CA GLN A 53 -20.36 -8.28 7.34
C GLN A 53 -20.02 -9.75 7.18
N GLU A 54 -20.57 -10.43 6.18
CA GLU A 54 -20.20 -11.83 5.87
C GLU A 54 -18.71 -11.97 5.53
N LEU A 55 -18.15 -11.00 4.80
CA LEU A 55 -16.71 -10.99 4.52
C LEU A 55 -15.89 -10.81 5.81
N TYR A 56 -16.31 -9.90 6.69
CA TYR A 56 -15.66 -9.70 7.97
C TYR A 56 -15.69 -10.99 8.82
N ASP A 57 -16.85 -11.63 8.92
CA ASP A 57 -17.04 -12.87 9.68
C ASP A 57 -16.17 -14.01 9.09
N ALA A 58 -16.07 -14.08 7.76
CA ALA A 58 -15.23 -15.06 7.08
C ALA A 58 -13.74 -14.85 7.35
N LEU A 59 -13.28 -13.60 7.40
CA LEU A 59 -11.90 -13.25 7.73
C LEU A 59 -11.58 -13.55 9.20
N GLU A 60 -12.47 -13.23 10.13
CA GLU A 60 -12.32 -13.56 11.56
C GLU A 60 -12.27 -15.08 11.79
N ALA A 61 -13.02 -15.85 10.98
CA ALA A 61 -13.02 -17.31 11.03
C ALA A 61 -11.83 -17.96 10.26
N ASP A 62 -10.87 -17.17 9.76
CA ASP A 62 -9.80 -17.66 8.87
C ASP A 62 -10.33 -18.55 7.73
N TRP A 63 -11.47 -18.13 7.15
CA TRP A 63 -12.18 -18.80 6.07
C TRP A 63 -12.77 -20.19 6.44
N VAL A 64 -12.73 -20.60 7.71
CA VAL A 64 -13.33 -21.86 8.15
C VAL A 64 -14.86 -21.81 7.96
N GLY A 65 -15.39 -22.70 7.13
CA GLY A 65 -16.80 -22.71 6.74
C GLY A 65 -17.15 -21.81 5.55
N TYR A 66 -16.24 -20.97 5.05
CA TYR A 66 -16.47 -20.01 3.96
C TYR A 66 -15.68 -20.37 2.67
N ASN A 67 -15.44 -21.63 2.41
CA ASN A 67 -14.59 -22.10 1.31
C ASN A 67 -15.03 -21.58 -0.06
N GLN A 68 -16.34 -21.52 -0.34
CA GLN A 68 -16.85 -21.01 -1.62
C GLN A 68 -16.62 -19.50 -1.74
N MET A 69 -16.88 -18.74 -0.68
CA MET A 69 -16.60 -17.30 -0.65
C MET A 69 -15.11 -17.03 -0.88
N ARG A 70 -14.23 -17.74 -0.17
CA ARG A 70 -12.77 -17.63 -0.36
C ARG A 70 -12.37 -17.87 -1.80
N LYS A 71 -12.93 -18.90 -2.42
CA LYS A 71 -12.66 -19.20 -3.83
C LYS A 71 -13.10 -18.06 -4.74
N ASP A 72 -14.30 -17.52 -4.55
CA ASP A 72 -14.82 -16.42 -5.36
C ASP A 72 -13.93 -15.15 -5.26
N PHE A 73 -13.44 -14.84 -4.05
CA PHE A 73 -12.51 -13.72 -3.84
C PHE A 73 -11.13 -13.99 -4.48
N LEU A 74 -10.65 -15.21 -4.47
CA LEU A 74 -9.41 -15.60 -5.15
C LEU A 74 -9.54 -15.55 -6.67
N ASP A 75 -10.69 -15.94 -7.21
CA ASP A 75 -10.99 -15.95 -8.66
C ASP A 75 -11.40 -14.57 -9.20
N ALA A 76 -11.57 -13.57 -8.31
CA ALA A 76 -11.87 -12.20 -8.75
C ALA A 76 -10.74 -11.63 -9.62
N PRO A 77 -11.04 -10.72 -10.56
CA PRO A 77 -10.05 -10.10 -11.42
C PRO A 77 -8.86 -9.51 -10.67
N LYS A 78 -7.66 -9.68 -11.23
CA LYS A 78 -6.41 -9.22 -10.65
C LYS A 78 -5.68 -8.26 -11.58
N PHE A 79 -4.88 -7.38 -10.98
CA PHE A 79 -3.98 -6.47 -11.67
C PHE A 79 -2.99 -7.23 -12.59
N GLY A 80 -2.59 -6.59 -13.68
CA GLY A 80 -1.64 -7.16 -14.64
C GLY A 80 -2.27 -8.03 -15.74
N ASN A 81 -3.61 -8.16 -15.74
CA ASN A 81 -4.35 -8.92 -16.75
C ASN A 81 -5.08 -8.02 -17.79
N ASN A 82 -4.67 -6.75 -17.90
CA ASN A 82 -5.28 -5.76 -18.79
C ASN A 82 -6.80 -5.61 -18.58
N ILE A 83 -7.21 -5.49 -17.33
CA ILE A 83 -8.60 -5.29 -16.93
C ILE A 83 -8.74 -3.86 -16.40
N PRO A 84 -9.27 -2.90 -17.20
CA PRO A 84 -9.23 -1.47 -16.89
C PRO A 84 -9.77 -1.11 -15.52
N TYR A 85 -10.85 -1.72 -15.09
CA TYR A 85 -11.48 -1.50 -13.80
C TYR A 85 -10.55 -1.83 -12.62
N VAL A 86 -9.73 -2.89 -12.72
CA VAL A 86 -8.76 -3.26 -11.68
C VAL A 86 -7.55 -2.33 -11.73
N ASP A 87 -7.08 -2.05 -12.95
CA ASP A 87 -5.93 -1.19 -13.18
C ASP A 87 -6.18 0.23 -12.64
N GLU A 88 -7.40 0.77 -12.81
CA GLU A 88 -7.82 2.05 -12.25
C GLU A 88 -7.82 2.05 -10.71
N ILE A 89 -8.28 0.99 -10.06
CA ILE A 89 -8.27 0.88 -8.60
C ILE A 89 -6.84 0.86 -8.07
N VAL A 90 -5.96 0.06 -8.67
CA VAL A 90 -4.55 0.00 -8.29
C VAL A 90 -3.87 1.36 -8.50
N ALA A 91 -4.11 1.99 -9.66
CA ALA A 91 -3.58 3.32 -9.95
C ALA A 91 -4.02 4.37 -8.91
N ARG A 92 -5.28 4.33 -8.47
CA ARG A 92 -5.79 5.20 -7.39
C ARG A 92 -5.09 4.95 -6.07
N CYS A 93 -4.83 3.68 -5.71
CA CYS A 93 -4.10 3.35 -4.48
C CYS A 93 -2.69 3.93 -4.51
N TYR A 94 -1.97 3.76 -5.63
CA TYR A 94 -0.66 4.37 -5.81
C TYR A 94 -0.71 5.90 -5.79
N LYS A 95 -1.71 6.49 -6.45
CA LYS A 95 -1.86 7.95 -6.48
C LYS A 95 -2.08 8.51 -5.08
N MET A 96 -2.94 7.90 -4.26
CA MET A 96 -3.13 8.33 -2.87
C MET A 96 -1.83 8.31 -2.08
N PHE A 97 -1.02 7.27 -2.26
CA PHE A 97 0.27 7.14 -1.59
C PHE A 97 1.27 8.20 -2.08
N THR A 98 1.39 8.38 -3.40
CA THR A 98 2.33 9.34 -3.99
C THR A 98 1.94 10.80 -3.73
N ASP A 99 0.66 11.08 -3.57
CA ASP A 99 0.18 12.43 -3.20
C ASP A 99 0.40 12.71 -1.71
N PHE A 100 0.26 11.69 -0.86
CA PHE A 100 0.34 11.86 0.59
C PHE A 100 1.78 11.91 1.11
N VAL A 101 2.64 11.01 0.65
CA VAL A 101 4.01 10.89 1.19
C VAL A 101 4.81 12.18 1.11
N PRO A 102 4.80 12.96 0.01
CA PRO A 102 5.53 14.23 -0.04
C PRO A 102 5.03 15.30 0.92
N THR A 103 3.84 15.14 1.49
CA THR A 103 3.32 16.05 2.52
C THR A 103 3.95 15.82 3.90
N LEU A 104 4.62 14.68 4.07
CA LEU A 104 5.32 14.35 5.30
C LEU A 104 6.71 15.02 5.30
N GLY A 105 7.06 15.63 6.40
CA GLY A 105 8.42 16.12 6.62
C GLY A 105 9.29 15.05 7.28
N THR A 106 10.61 15.23 7.21
CA THR A 106 11.54 14.44 8.01
C THR A 106 11.81 15.16 9.34
N ILE A 107 12.25 14.41 10.36
CA ILE A 107 12.66 14.99 11.67
C ILE A 107 13.82 15.96 11.53
N THR A 108 14.50 15.97 10.42
CA THR A 108 15.66 16.80 10.10
C THR A 108 15.31 17.98 9.17
N GLY A 109 14.03 18.20 8.91
CA GLY A 109 13.55 19.31 8.07
C GLY A 109 13.64 19.08 6.57
N GLY A 110 13.85 17.83 6.13
CA GLY A 110 13.87 17.47 4.73
C GLY A 110 12.50 17.00 4.20
N THR A 111 12.52 16.45 3.00
CA THR A 111 11.34 15.93 2.29
C THR A 111 11.28 14.42 2.32
N THR A 112 10.07 13.87 2.19
CA THR A 112 9.87 12.44 1.99
C THR A 112 9.56 12.15 0.53
N VAL A 113 10.07 11.01 0.04
CA VAL A 113 9.89 10.56 -1.35
C VAL A 113 9.18 9.21 -1.33
N PRO A 114 8.08 9.06 -2.08
CA PRO A 114 7.42 7.76 -2.22
C PRO A 114 8.30 6.82 -3.04
N CYS A 115 8.46 5.60 -2.53
CA CYS A 115 9.12 4.50 -3.22
C CYS A 115 8.19 3.29 -3.22
N GLY A 116 8.03 2.61 -4.37
CA GLY A 116 7.22 1.41 -4.51
C GLY A 116 8.06 0.23 -4.93
N MET A 117 7.77 -0.94 -4.35
CA MET A 117 8.26 -2.24 -4.80
C MET A 117 7.10 -3.14 -5.18
#